data_d752d76f2abf2dbd18fc0ad11822ebca
#
_entry.id   d752d76f2abf2dbd18fc0ad11822ebca
#
_cell.length_a   1.000
_cell.length_b   1.000
_cell.length_c   1.000
_cell.angle_alpha   90.00
_cell.angle_beta   90.00
_cell.angle_gamma   90.00
#
_symmetry.space_group_name_H-M   'P 1'
#
loop_
_entity.id
_entity.type
_entity.pdbx_description
1 polymer ?
#
loop_
_entity_poly.entity_id
_entity_poly.type
_entity_poly.pdbx_seq_one_letter_code
_entity_poly.pdbx_strand_id
1 'polypeptide(L)'
;MAKKIEFDIEARDGIKRGVDALANAVKVTLGPKGRNVIIGKSFGAPQVTKDGVTVAKEIELKDNLENMGAQMVKEVASKTNDLAGDGTTTATILAQSIVTEGLKNVAAGANPMDLKRGIDKAVISVVKGLEKQSVEIGNASDKILQVASISANNDDTIGKLITEAFEKVGKEGVITVEEAKGTDTYVDVVEGMQFDRGYISPYFVTDSEKMEADLETPQILITDKKISVMKDILPILEPVAQSGKPLLIIAEDIDGEALATLVVNKLRGSLKIAAVKAPGFGDRRKAMLEDIAILTGGTVISEERGFSLENTTIDMLGTAEKVTIDKDNTTVVNGSGNKTDIKSRVNQIKAQIETTSSDYDKEKLQERLAKLAGGVAVLYVGAPSEVEMKEKKDRVDDALHATRAAIEEGIVAGGGVALINSKGDLKKLKASNSDESTGIQIVIKAIETPLRTIVENSGGEGSVVVSKVLEGEKNFGYNAKEGKYVDMLKEGIIDPKKVTRVALENAASVAGMILTTECALVDIKEENPAPMPPMGGGGMPGMM
;
A
#
# COMPACT_ATOMS: atom_id res chain seq x y z
N MET A 1 -9.11 24.45 20.97
CA MET A 1 -9.27 23.35 21.94
C MET A 1 -8.15 23.41 22.97
N ALA A 2 -8.46 23.21 24.24
CA ALA A 2 -7.44 23.15 25.27
C ALA A 2 -6.65 21.84 25.16
N LYS A 3 -5.34 21.90 25.45
CA LYS A 3 -4.44 20.74 25.42
C LYS A 3 -4.13 20.27 26.85
N LYS A 4 -4.18 18.98 27.11
CA LYS A 4 -3.58 18.36 28.27
C LYS A 4 -2.12 18.07 27.94
N ILE A 5 -1.22 18.39 28.86
CA ILE A 5 0.22 18.16 28.69
C ILE A 5 0.61 17.09 29.69
N GLU A 6 1.18 15.99 29.21
CA GLU A 6 1.70 14.89 30.02
C GLU A 6 3.20 14.77 29.81
N PHE A 7 3.93 14.44 30.86
CA PHE A 7 5.39 14.36 30.86
C PHE A 7 5.87 13.00 31.35
N ASP A 8 7.13 12.72 31.10
CA ASP A 8 7.89 11.61 31.68
C ASP A 8 7.20 10.23 31.56
N ILE A 9 7.08 9.54 32.68
CA ILE A 9 6.56 8.17 32.80
C ILE A 9 5.08 8.12 32.39
N GLU A 10 4.27 9.10 32.77
CA GLU A 10 2.83 9.13 32.45
C GLU A 10 2.59 9.20 30.95
N ALA A 11 3.33 10.07 30.26
CA ALA A 11 3.27 10.18 28.81
C ALA A 11 3.69 8.87 28.12
N ARG A 12 4.81 8.29 28.54
CA ARG A 12 5.36 7.06 27.96
C ARG A 12 4.48 5.85 28.21
N ASP A 13 3.95 5.69 29.40
CA ASP A 13 3.08 4.56 29.74
C ASP A 13 1.74 4.63 29.01
N GLY A 14 1.16 5.83 28.86
CA GLY A 14 -0.04 6.01 28.06
C GLY A 14 0.17 5.65 26.58
N ILE A 15 1.23 6.20 25.98
CA ILE A 15 1.60 5.87 24.60
C ILE A 15 1.85 4.36 24.45
N LYS A 16 2.58 3.74 25.40
CA LYS A 16 2.85 2.29 25.38
C LYS A 16 1.57 1.46 25.42
N ARG A 17 0.59 1.80 26.27
CA ARG A 17 -0.69 1.08 26.30
C ARG A 17 -1.41 1.13 24.97
N GLY A 18 -1.35 2.27 24.26
CA GLY A 18 -1.89 2.40 22.91
C GLY A 18 -1.17 1.52 21.89
N VAL A 19 0.17 1.51 21.91
CA VAL A 19 1.00 0.61 21.09
C VAL A 19 0.62 -0.85 21.34
N ASP A 20 0.51 -1.25 22.62
CA ASP A 20 0.17 -2.62 23.00
C ASP A 20 -1.25 -3.01 22.58
N ALA A 21 -2.21 -2.11 22.72
CA ALA A 21 -3.60 -2.36 22.34
C ALA A 21 -3.71 -2.67 20.82
N LEU A 22 -3.10 -1.84 19.98
CA LEU A 22 -3.10 -2.05 18.54
C LEU A 22 -2.31 -3.30 18.16
N ALA A 23 -1.08 -3.44 18.62
CA ALA A 23 -0.22 -4.55 18.22
C ALA A 23 -0.79 -5.91 18.68
N ASN A 24 -1.44 -5.97 19.85
CA ASN A 24 -2.07 -7.20 20.34
C ASN A 24 -3.29 -7.61 19.50
N ALA A 25 -4.03 -6.65 18.93
CA ALA A 25 -5.14 -6.94 18.01
C ALA A 25 -4.63 -7.46 16.66
N VAL A 26 -3.55 -6.85 16.14
CA VAL A 26 -3.00 -7.21 14.84
C VAL A 26 -2.21 -8.52 14.87
N LYS A 27 -1.41 -8.79 15.91
CA LYS A 27 -0.50 -9.95 15.97
C LYS A 27 -1.18 -11.31 15.85
N VAL A 28 -2.48 -11.41 16.17
CA VAL A 28 -3.23 -12.68 16.09
C VAL A 28 -3.39 -13.20 14.66
N THR A 29 -3.20 -12.33 13.67
CA THR A 29 -3.32 -12.65 12.24
C THR A 29 -2.06 -13.27 11.66
N LEU A 30 -0.90 -13.17 12.35
CA LEU A 30 0.40 -13.53 11.82
C LEU A 30 0.60 -15.05 11.66
N GLY A 31 1.12 -15.45 10.50
CA GLY A 31 1.58 -16.80 10.19
C GLY A 31 0.49 -17.74 9.67
N PRO A 32 0.87 -18.98 9.32
CA PRO A 32 -0.03 -19.93 8.64
C PRO A 32 -1.23 -20.37 9.50
N LYS A 33 -1.13 -20.23 10.82
CA LYS A 33 -2.23 -20.49 11.78
C LYS A 33 -2.76 -19.19 12.41
N GLY A 34 -2.48 -18.05 11.80
CA GLY A 34 -3.08 -16.76 12.15
C GLY A 34 -4.61 -16.80 12.03
N ARG A 35 -5.29 -16.03 12.87
CA ARG A 35 -6.76 -16.03 12.98
C ARG A 35 -7.34 -14.74 12.42
N ASN A 36 -8.62 -14.84 12.03
CA ASN A 36 -9.37 -13.68 11.58
C ASN A 36 -9.67 -12.73 12.73
N VAL A 37 -9.74 -11.45 12.43
CA VAL A 37 -10.30 -10.39 13.27
C VAL A 37 -11.65 -10.00 12.71
N ILE A 38 -12.64 -9.82 13.58
CA ILE A 38 -13.99 -9.34 13.19
C ILE A 38 -14.09 -7.88 13.59
N ILE A 39 -14.39 -7.04 12.60
CA ILE A 39 -14.51 -5.60 12.74
C ILE A 39 -16.00 -5.23 12.64
N GLY A 40 -16.53 -4.59 13.69
CA GLY A 40 -17.89 -4.07 13.68
C GLY A 40 -17.99 -2.81 12.83
N LYS A 41 -18.91 -2.77 11.89
CA LYS A 41 -19.21 -1.56 11.09
C LYS A 41 -20.45 -0.88 11.64
N SER A 42 -20.51 0.45 11.56
CA SER A 42 -21.70 1.24 11.98
C SER A 42 -22.92 0.92 11.13
N PHE A 43 -22.72 0.52 9.88
CA PHE A 43 -23.75 0.11 8.94
C PHE A 43 -23.25 -1.11 8.13
N GLY A 44 -24.16 -2.05 7.85
CA GLY A 44 -23.86 -3.26 7.09
C GLY A 44 -23.39 -4.44 7.94
N ALA A 45 -22.88 -5.48 7.28
CA ALA A 45 -22.33 -6.67 7.93
C ALA A 45 -20.96 -6.39 8.55
N PRO A 46 -20.60 -7.07 9.66
CA PRO A 46 -19.22 -7.02 10.17
C PRO A 46 -18.22 -7.48 9.10
N GLN A 47 -17.06 -6.80 9.06
CA GLN A 47 -15.96 -7.21 8.21
C GLN A 47 -15.13 -8.27 8.90
N VAL A 48 -14.74 -9.30 8.18
CA VAL A 48 -13.84 -10.36 8.65
C VAL A 48 -12.56 -10.28 7.82
N THR A 49 -11.41 -10.13 8.48
CA THR A 49 -10.14 -9.98 7.77
C THR A 49 -8.99 -10.61 8.54
N LYS A 50 -7.91 -10.96 7.84
CA LYS A 50 -6.59 -11.29 8.38
C LYS A 50 -5.55 -10.22 8.06
N ASP A 51 -5.88 -9.26 7.21
CA ASP A 51 -4.96 -8.21 6.85
C ASP A 51 -4.67 -7.29 8.04
N GLY A 52 -3.36 -7.14 8.34
CA GLY A 52 -2.89 -6.39 9.50
C GLY A 52 -3.11 -4.89 9.36
N VAL A 53 -3.01 -4.32 8.16
CA VAL A 53 -3.23 -2.88 7.96
C VAL A 53 -4.71 -2.51 8.10
N THR A 54 -5.61 -3.33 7.58
CA THR A 54 -7.06 -3.15 7.75
C THR A 54 -7.45 -3.18 9.22
N VAL A 55 -6.94 -4.17 9.99
CA VAL A 55 -7.17 -4.21 11.44
C VAL A 55 -6.60 -2.97 12.12
N ALA A 56 -5.38 -2.56 11.79
CA ALA A 56 -4.73 -1.40 12.40
C ALA A 56 -5.50 -0.09 12.13
N LYS A 57 -6.02 0.09 10.91
CA LYS A 57 -6.77 1.29 10.50
C LYS A 57 -8.06 1.49 11.29
N GLU A 58 -8.73 0.43 11.70
CA GLU A 58 -9.99 0.46 12.44
C GLU A 58 -9.83 0.71 13.95
N ILE A 59 -8.61 0.63 14.47
CA ILE A 59 -8.39 0.82 15.92
C ILE A 59 -8.35 2.30 16.27
N GLU A 60 -9.32 2.70 17.11
CA GLU A 60 -9.40 4.01 17.72
C GLU A 60 -9.71 3.83 19.21
N LEU A 61 -8.90 4.46 20.09
CA LEU A 61 -9.00 4.31 21.53
C LEU A 61 -9.67 5.53 22.16
N LYS A 62 -10.41 5.31 23.25
CA LYS A 62 -11.14 6.39 23.96
C LYS A 62 -10.20 7.38 24.62
N ASP A 63 -9.14 6.89 25.25
CA ASP A 63 -8.12 7.74 25.88
C ASP A 63 -7.24 8.34 24.79
N ASN A 64 -7.10 9.68 24.81
CA ASN A 64 -6.39 10.40 23.74
C ASN A 64 -4.89 10.12 23.74
N LEU A 65 -4.29 9.86 24.91
CA LEU A 65 -2.87 9.55 25.00
C LEU A 65 -2.57 8.12 24.52
N GLU A 66 -3.42 7.16 24.90
CA GLU A 66 -3.35 5.79 24.37
C GLU A 66 -3.61 5.79 22.85
N ASN A 67 -4.59 6.56 22.40
CA ASN A 67 -4.89 6.68 20.96
C ASN A 67 -3.70 7.25 20.18
N MET A 68 -2.95 8.19 20.74
CA MET A 68 -1.73 8.71 20.11
C MET A 68 -0.70 7.58 19.91
N GLY A 69 -0.49 6.71 20.90
CA GLY A 69 0.38 5.54 20.78
C GLY A 69 -0.10 4.55 19.70
N ALA A 70 -1.41 4.28 19.66
CA ALA A 70 -2.01 3.46 18.62
C ALA A 70 -1.82 4.08 17.22
N GLN A 71 -2.04 5.39 17.05
CA GLN A 71 -1.86 6.10 15.77
C GLN A 71 -0.41 6.03 15.27
N MET A 72 0.59 6.12 16.16
CA MET A 72 2.00 5.98 15.76
C MET A 72 2.31 4.59 15.18
N VAL A 73 1.76 3.52 15.76
CA VAL A 73 1.95 2.16 15.23
C VAL A 73 1.07 1.90 14.00
N LYS A 74 -0.10 2.52 13.92
CA LYS A 74 -0.93 2.54 12.71
C LYS A 74 -0.15 3.13 11.52
N GLU A 75 0.62 4.19 11.75
CA GLU A 75 1.50 4.78 10.74
C GLU A 75 2.58 3.78 10.28
N VAL A 76 3.15 2.97 11.20
CA VAL A 76 4.09 1.89 10.83
C VAL A 76 3.44 0.90 9.86
N ALA A 77 2.24 0.42 10.17
CA ALA A 77 1.51 -0.52 9.33
C ALA A 77 1.19 0.09 7.96
N SER A 78 0.67 1.34 7.93
CA SER A 78 0.30 2.04 6.70
C SER A 78 1.51 2.29 5.79
N LYS A 79 2.62 2.82 6.33
CA LYS A 79 3.86 3.02 5.54
C LYS A 79 4.46 1.73 5.01
N THR A 80 4.37 0.64 5.78
CA THR A 80 4.86 -0.66 5.32
C THR A 80 4.01 -1.18 4.18
N ASN A 81 2.69 -1.02 4.27
CA ASN A 81 1.78 -1.33 3.17
C ASN A 81 2.10 -0.50 1.91
N ASP A 82 2.26 0.82 2.05
CA ASP A 82 2.54 1.72 0.92
C ASP A 82 3.84 1.38 0.19
N LEU A 83 4.88 0.93 0.91
CA LEU A 83 6.21 0.68 0.34
C LEU A 83 6.41 -0.76 -0.16
N ALA A 84 5.79 -1.73 0.51
CA ALA A 84 6.03 -3.16 0.25
C ALA A 84 4.75 -3.96 0.00
N GLY A 85 3.56 -3.39 0.26
CA GLY A 85 2.25 -3.99 0.07
C GLY A 85 1.94 -5.19 0.96
N ASP A 86 2.88 -5.60 1.81
CA ASP A 86 2.78 -6.71 2.76
C ASP A 86 3.70 -6.47 3.97
N GLY A 87 3.66 -7.33 4.98
CA GLY A 87 4.52 -7.27 6.17
C GLY A 87 4.02 -6.31 7.25
N THR A 88 2.82 -5.80 7.15
CA THR A 88 2.21 -4.83 8.06
C THR A 88 2.12 -5.36 9.50
N THR A 89 1.73 -6.62 9.68
CA THR A 89 1.71 -7.30 10.97
C THR A 89 3.11 -7.47 11.54
N THR A 90 4.09 -7.86 10.72
CA THR A 90 5.49 -8.01 11.13
C THR A 90 6.07 -6.67 11.60
N ALA A 91 5.82 -5.59 10.86
CA ALA A 91 6.25 -4.24 11.23
C ALA A 91 5.65 -3.79 12.57
N THR A 92 4.36 -4.03 12.77
CA THR A 92 3.61 -3.69 14.00
C THR A 92 4.20 -4.38 15.23
N ILE A 93 4.48 -5.69 15.16
CA ILE A 93 5.03 -6.44 16.31
C ILE A 93 6.50 -6.11 16.56
N LEU A 94 7.28 -5.80 15.52
CA LEU A 94 8.65 -5.32 15.68
C LEU A 94 8.65 -3.95 16.39
N ALA A 95 7.76 -3.03 15.99
CA ALA A 95 7.62 -1.74 16.67
C ALA A 95 7.24 -1.91 18.15
N GLN A 96 6.24 -2.74 18.44
CA GLN A 96 5.85 -3.07 19.83
C GLN A 96 7.03 -3.60 20.63
N SER A 97 7.80 -4.53 20.06
CA SER A 97 8.93 -5.16 20.74
C SER A 97 10.03 -4.14 21.04
N ILE A 98 10.41 -3.29 20.05
CA ILE A 98 11.43 -2.25 20.23
C ILE A 98 10.97 -1.22 21.27
N VAL A 99 9.72 -0.76 21.21
CA VAL A 99 9.15 0.19 22.19
C VAL A 99 9.16 -0.41 23.59
N THR A 100 8.68 -1.66 23.73
CA THR A 100 8.58 -2.32 25.02
C THR A 100 9.93 -2.51 25.69
N GLU A 101 10.92 -3.01 24.95
CA GLU A 101 12.26 -3.21 25.48
C GLU A 101 13.01 -1.88 25.66
N GLY A 102 12.79 -0.92 24.75
CA GLY A 102 13.38 0.41 24.85
C GLY A 102 12.90 1.19 26.07
N LEU A 103 11.59 1.26 26.31
CA LEU A 103 11.02 1.98 27.44
C LEU A 103 11.44 1.39 28.81
N LYS A 104 11.65 0.07 28.92
CA LYS A 104 12.23 -0.54 30.13
C LYS A 104 13.61 0.02 30.45
N ASN A 105 14.44 0.21 29.44
CA ASN A 105 15.80 0.75 29.60
C ASN A 105 15.80 2.26 29.84
N VAL A 106 14.89 3.01 29.21
CA VAL A 106 14.69 4.45 29.50
C VAL A 106 14.26 4.64 30.97
N ALA A 107 13.30 3.85 31.44
CA ALA A 107 12.86 3.86 32.86
C ALA A 107 13.99 3.47 33.81
N ALA A 108 14.95 2.66 33.39
CA ALA A 108 16.15 2.31 34.15
C ALA A 108 17.25 3.39 34.07
N GLY A 109 17.03 4.51 33.39
CA GLY A 109 17.94 5.65 33.34
C GLY A 109 18.88 5.68 32.13
N ALA A 110 18.71 4.80 31.13
CA ALA A 110 19.49 4.86 29.89
C ALA A 110 19.14 6.11 29.07
N ASN A 111 20.12 6.70 28.40
CA ASN A 111 19.92 7.87 27.54
C ASN A 111 19.15 7.48 26.27
N PRO A 112 17.92 8.03 26.06
CA PRO A 112 17.08 7.66 24.91
C PRO A 112 17.73 7.94 23.56
N MET A 113 18.54 9.00 23.46
CA MET A 113 19.21 9.37 22.21
C MET A 113 20.32 8.38 21.84
N ASP A 114 21.04 7.85 22.85
CA ASP A 114 22.07 6.83 22.63
C ASP A 114 21.46 5.46 22.35
N LEU A 115 20.34 5.13 23.04
CA LEU A 115 19.55 3.94 22.68
C LEU A 115 19.13 3.98 21.21
N LYS A 116 18.59 5.13 20.75
CA LYS A 116 18.19 5.31 19.34
C LYS A 116 19.35 5.13 18.40
N ARG A 117 20.53 5.70 18.69
CA ARG A 117 21.75 5.50 17.86
C ARG A 117 22.12 4.03 17.75
N GLY A 118 22.03 3.29 18.85
CA GLY A 118 22.26 1.84 18.88
C GLY A 118 21.26 1.06 18.04
N ILE A 119 19.97 1.43 18.13
CA ILE A 119 18.90 0.84 17.30
C ILE A 119 19.18 1.12 15.82
N ASP A 120 19.44 2.36 15.43
CA ASP A 120 19.73 2.75 14.04
C ASP A 120 20.93 1.96 13.46
N LYS A 121 22.02 1.84 14.21
CA LYS A 121 23.18 1.02 13.83
C LYS A 121 22.83 -0.45 13.62
N ALA A 122 22.05 -1.01 14.52
CA ALA A 122 21.62 -2.40 14.45
C ALA A 122 20.75 -2.66 13.22
N VAL A 123 19.79 -1.78 12.95
CA VAL A 123 18.91 -1.86 11.75
C VAL A 123 19.72 -1.86 10.47
N ILE A 124 20.66 -0.92 10.31
CA ILE A 124 21.56 -0.88 9.15
C ILE A 124 22.34 -2.20 8.98
N SER A 125 22.78 -2.81 10.09
CA SER A 125 23.49 -4.09 10.05
C SER A 125 22.58 -5.25 9.66
N VAL A 126 21.33 -5.29 10.16
CA VAL A 126 20.33 -6.31 9.76
C VAL A 126 20.02 -6.19 8.28
N VAL A 127 19.78 -4.99 7.77
CA VAL A 127 19.51 -4.75 6.34
C VAL A 127 20.64 -5.28 5.47
N LYS A 128 21.90 -4.99 5.82
CA LYS A 128 23.08 -5.57 5.14
C LYS A 128 23.15 -7.10 5.28
N GLY A 129 22.70 -7.64 6.40
CA GLY A 129 22.57 -9.08 6.62
C GLY A 129 21.53 -9.72 5.70
N LEU A 130 20.38 -9.07 5.52
CA LEU A 130 19.32 -9.50 4.59
C LEU A 130 19.79 -9.45 3.13
N GLU A 131 20.55 -8.40 2.73
CA GLU A 131 21.16 -8.31 1.40
C GLU A 131 22.06 -9.51 1.09
N LYS A 132 22.90 -9.91 2.04
CA LYS A 132 23.80 -11.08 1.88
C LYS A 132 23.05 -12.41 1.84
N GLN A 133 21.85 -12.48 2.41
CA GLN A 133 21.01 -13.69 2.45
C GLN A 133 20.07 -13.77 1.25
N SER A 134 19.82 -12.64 0.58
CA SER A 134 18.89 -12.54 -0.53
C SER A 134 19.30 -13.41 -1.71
N VAL A 135 18.31 -14.07 -2.30
CA VAL A 135 18.40 -14.85 -3.52
C VAL A 135 17.49 -14.21 -4.56
N GLU A 136 18.07 -13.80 -5.68
CA GLU A 136 17.27 -13.28 -6.80
C GLU A 136 16.40 -14.39 -7.40
N ILE A 137 15.14 -14.09 -7.67
CA ILE A 137 14.22 -15.08 -8.23
C ILE A 137 14.22 -15.11 -9.77
N GLY A 138 14.80 -14.10 -10.40
CA GLY A 138 14.90 -14.06 -11.86
C GLY A 138 13.55 -14.32 -12.54
N ASN A 139 13.54 -15.18 -13.56
CA ASN A 139 12.33 -15.63 -14.28
C ASN A 139 11.82 -17.00 -13.77
N ALA A 140 12.17 -17.41 -12.57
CA ALA A 140 11.80 -18.72 -12.06
C ALA A 140 10.32 -18.72 -11.62
N SER A 141 9.43 -19.19 -12.49
CA SER A 141 7.98 -19.32 -12.21
C SER A 141 7.71 -20.07 -10.91
N ASP A 142 8.53 -21.10 -10.59
CA ASP A 142 8.40 -21.85 -9.33
C ASP A 142 8.58 -20.96 -8.09
N LYS A 143 9.50 -19.99 -8.14
CA LYS A 143 9.74 -19.05 -7.02
C LYS A 143 8.62 -18.01 -6.92
N ILE A 144 8.12 -17.52 -8.05
CA ILE A 144 6.94 -16.66 -8.10
C ILE A 144 5.75 -17.38 -7.46
N LEU A 145 5.51 -18.64 -7.86
CA LEU A 145 4.44 -19.47 -7.29
C LEU A 145 4.58 -19.63 -5.78
N GLN A 146 5.79 -19.91 -5.30
CA GLN A 146 6.04 -20.08 -3.86
C GLN A 146 5.76 -18.81 -3.07
N VAL A 147 6.26 -17.65 -3.53
CA VAL A 147 6.00 -16.35 -2.88
C VAL A 147 4.49 -16.06 -2.87
N ALA A 148 3.86 -16.14 -4.03
CA ALA A 148 2.44 -15.84 -4.17
C ALA A 148 1.56 -16.75 -3.29
N SER A 149 1.86 -18.08 -3.27
CA SER A 149 1.12 -19.03 -2.42
C SER A 149 1.30 -18.73 -0.94
N ILE A 150 2.54 -18.45 -0.47
CA ILE A 150 2.82 -18.14 0.94
C ILE A 150 2.08 -16.87 1.37
N SER A 151 2.20 -15.79 0.61
CA SER A 151 1.54 -14.52 0.93
C SER A 151 0.01 -14.61 0.83
N ALA A 152 -0.51 -15.52 -0.02
CA ALA A 152 -1.93 -15.86 -0.05
C ALA A 152 -2.38 -16.83 1.07
N ASN A 153 -1.69 -16.87 2.20
CA ASN A 153 -1.96 -17.81 3.32
C ASN A 153 -1.88 -19.31 2.93
N ASN A 154 -0.92 -19.67 2.11
CA ASN A 154 -0.72 -21.02 1.56
C ASN A 154 -1.86 -21.48 0.64
N ASP A 155 -2.45 -20.59 -0.11
CA ASP A 155 -3.42 -20.88 -1.16
C ASP A 155 -2.71 -21.06 -2.51
N ASP A 156 -2.49 -22.29 -2.92
CA ASP A 156 -1.83 -22.61 -4.18
C ASP A 156 -2.67 -22.23 -5.41
N THR A 157 -3.98 -22.07 -5.25
CA THR A 157 -4.86 -21.65 -6.35
C THR A 157 -4.59 -20.19 -6.69
N ILE A 158 -4.55 -19.34 -5.69
CA ILE A 158 -4.20 -17.92 -5.85
C ILE A 158 -2.76 -17.80 -6.37
N GLY A 159 -1.82 -18.57 -5.80
CA GLY A 159 -0.43 -18.59 -6.26
C GLY A 159 -0.28 -18.88 -7.74
N LYS A 160 -1.00 -19.89 -8.26
CA LYS A 160 -0.99 -20.24 -9.68
C LYS A 160 -1.55 -19.14 -10.57
N LEU A 161 -2.66 -18.52 -10.17
CA LEU A 161 -3.28 -17.42 -10.92
C LEU A 161 -2.36 -16.19 -11.02
N ILE A 162 -1.69 -15.82 -9.92
CA ILE A 162 -0.71 -14.74 -9.92
C ILE A 162 0.48 -15.07 -10.82
N THR A 163 0.99 -16.31 -10.76
CA THR A 163 2.08 -16.76 -11.62
C THR A 163 1.68 -16.70 -13.09
N GLU A 164 0.48 -17.18 -13.43
CA GLU A 164 -0.07 -17.10 -14.80
C GLU A 164 -0.20 -15.64 -15.27
N ALA A 165 -0.63 -14.73 -14.39
CA ALA A 165 -0.69 -13.31 -14.72
C ALA A 165 0.69 -12.74 -15.07
N PHE A 166 1.72 -13.02 -14.25
CA PHE A 166 3.11 -12.59 -14.54
C PHE A 166 3.69 -13.24 -15.80
N GLU A 167 3.34 -14.48 -16.11
CA GLU A 167 3.77 -15.15 -17.35
C GLU A 167 3.15 -14.49 -18.59
N LYS A 168 1.90 -14.04 -18.50
CA LYS A 168 1.19 -13.39 -19.60
C LYS A 168 1.68 -11.97 -19.91
N VAL A 169 1.91 -11.15 -18.87
CA VAL A 169 2.27 -9.72 -19.05
C VAL A 169 3.74 -9.42 -18.79
N GLY A 170 4.51 -10.37 -18.28
CA GLY A 170 5.92 -10.18 -17.88
C GLY A 170 6.07 -9.49 -16.54
N LYS A 171 7.32 -9.34 -16.10
CA LYS A 171 7.65 -8.80 -14.76
C LYS A 171 7.27 -7.33 -14.58
N GLU A 172 7.47 -6.55 -15.64
CA GLU A 172 7.12 -5.13 -15.70
C GLU A 172 5.65 -4.90 -16.09
N GLY A 173 4.92 -5.99 -16.34
CA GLY A 173 3.54 -5.95 -16.75
C GLY A 173 2.59 -5.51 -15.62
N VAL A 174 1.53 -4.84 -16.01
CA VAL A 174 0.51 -4.38 -15.07
C VAL A 174 -0.45 -5.53 -14.76
N ILE A 175 -0.67 -5.77 -13.47
CA ILE A 175 -1.66 -6.73 -12.97
C ILE A 175 -2.58 -5.97 -12.01
N THR A 176 -3.89 -6.05 -12.25
CA THR A 176 -4.93 -5.46 -11.39
C THR A 176 -5.82 -6.56 -10.84
N VAL A 177 -6.48 -6.30 -9.72
CA VAL A 177 -7.39 -7.24 -9.06
C VAL A 177 -8.80 -6.65 -9.05
N GLU A 178 -9.74 -7.35 -9.69
CA GLU A 178 -11.12 -6.92 -9.83
C GLU A 178 -12.09 -7.97 -9.28
N GLU A 179 -13.31 -7.55 -9.02
CA GLU A 179 -14.39 -8.44 -8.61
C GLU A 179 -14.98 -9.17 -9.81
N ALA A 180 -15.06 -10.49 -9.72
CA ALA A 180 -15.75 -11.28 -10.75
C ALA A 180 -17.26 -11.15 -10.61
N LYS A 181 -17.98 -11.23 -11.74
CA LYS A 181 -19.46 -11.28 -11.74
C LYS A 181 -20.04 -12.63 -11.23
N GLY A 182 -19.18 -13.62 -11.07
CA GLY A 182 -19.53 -14.98 -10.64
C GLY A 182 -18.69 -15.47 -9.47
N THR A 183 -18.75 -16.76 -9.19
CA THR A 183 -18.02 -17.40 -8.08
C THR A 183 -16.60 -17.82 -8.44
N ASP A 184 -16.28 -17.88 -9.71
CA ASP A 184 -14.99 -18.36 -10.20
C ASP A 184 -13.94 -17.23 -10.19
N THR A 185 -12.71 -17.60 -9.81
CA THR A 185 -11.55 -16.71 -9.88
C THR A 185 -10.71 -17.08 -11.09
N TYR A 186 -10.37 -16.11 -11.93
CA TYR A 186 -9.65 -16.32 -13.19
C TYR A 186 -8.80 -15.10 -13.59
N VAL A 187 -7.86 -15.31 -14.53
CA VAL A 187 -7.01 -14.26 -15.11
C VAL A 187 -7.36 -14.04 -16.56
N ASP A 188 -7.61 -12.79 -16.92
CA ASP A 188 -7.74 -12.37 -18.32
C ASP A 188 -6.73 -11.27 -18.65
N VAL A 189 -6.36 -11.14 -19.93
CA VAL A 189 -5.48 -10.07 -20.40
C VAL A 189 -6.26 -9.18 -21.36
N VAL A 190 -6.34 -7.91 -20.97
CA VAL A 190 -7.10 -6.90 -21.71
C VAL A 190 -6.18 -5.81 -22.24
N GLU A 191 -6.65 -5.08 -23.27
CA GLU A 191 -5.97 -3.89 -23.76
C GLU A 191 -5.90 -2.83 -22.62
N GLY A 192 -4.73 -2.32 -22.31
CA GLY A 192 -4.58 -1.36 -21.23
C GLY A 192 -3.16 -0.89 -21.06
N MET A 193 -2.96 0.11 -20.22
CA MET A 193 -1.63 0.60 -19.86
C MET A 193 -1.62 1.30 -18.51
N GLN A 194 -0.45 1.35 -17.89
CA GLN A 194 -0.19 2.18 -16.71
C GLN A 194 0.85 3.25 -17.03
N PHE A 195 0.69 4.43 -16.43
CA PHE A 195 1.70 5.48 -16.47
C PHE A 195 1.89 6.15 -15.11
N ASP A 196 3.11 6.65 -14.88
CA ASP A 196 3.61 7.14 -13.59
C ASP A 196 3.11 8.56 -13.31
N ARG A 197 1.81 8.73 -13.12
CA ARG A 197 1.15 9.97 -12.68
C ARG A 197 -0.08 9.61 -11.87
N GLY A 198 -0.11 10.01 -10.62
CA GLY A 198 -1.26 9.87 -9.76
C GLY A 198 -2.20 11.08 -9.82
N TYR A 199 -3.22 11.08 -8.96
CA TYR A 199 -4.18 12.17 -8.90
C TYR A 199 -3.52 13.50 -8.48
N ILE A 200 -3.96 14.61 -9.09
CA ILE A 200 -3.46 15.95 -8.77
C ILE A 200 -3.86 16.37 -7.34
N SER A 201 -4.97 15.85 -6.83
CA SER A 201 -5.49 16.19 -5.51
C SER A 201 -6.08 14.96 -4.82
N PRO A 202 -5.77 14.72 -3.52
CA PRO A 202 -6.38 13.64 -2.74
C PRO A 202 -7.91 13.71 -2.65
N TYR A 203 -8.48 14.88 -2.89
CA TYR A 203 -9.94 15.04 -2.91
C TYR A 203 -10.63 14.32 -4.09
N PHE A 204 -9.87 13.82 -5.07
CA PHE A 204 -10.41 13.00 -6.16
C PHE A 204 -10.60 11.53 -5.76
N VAL A 205 -10.03 11.09 -4.65
CA VAL A 205 -10.16 9.73 -4.13
C VAL A 205 -11.63 9.31 -3.97
N THR A 206 -11.96 8.11 -4.42
CA THR A 206 -13.29 7.49 -4.29
C THR A 206 -13.30 6.39 -3.25
N ASP A 207 -12.17 5.66 -3.12
CA ASP A 207 -11.92 4.67 -2.08
C ASP A 207 -10.90 5.22 -1.07
N SER A 208 -11.39 5.67 0.07
CA SER A 208 -10.54 6.24 1.13
C SER A 208 -9.72 5.19 1.89
N GLU A 209 -10.06 3.92 1.81
CA GLU A 209 -9.30 2.85 2.46
C GLU A 209 -8.02 2.54 1.68
N LYS A 210 -8.13 2.49 0.35
CA LYS A 210 -7.00 2.28 -0.57
C LYS A 210 -6.33 3.58 -1.01
N MET A 211 -6.93 4.73 -0.74
CA MET A 211 -6.51 6.04 -1.27
C MET A 211 -6.44 6.05 -2.80
N GLU A 212 -7.44 5.45 -3.44
CA GLU A 212 -7.56 5.33 -4.89
C GLU A 212 -8.79 6.07 -5.42
N ALA A 213 -8.71 6.53 -6.66
CA ALA A 213 -9.84 7.05 -7.42
C ALA A 213 -10.19 6.03 -8.53
N ASP A 214 -11.27 5.30 -8.32
CA ASP A 214 -11.82 4.35 -9.28
C ASP A 214 -12.93 5.01 -10.11
N LEU A 215 -12.79 4.93 -11.43
CA LEU A 215 -13.73 5.46 -12.40
C LEU A 215 -14.21 4.32 -13.32
N GLU A 216 -15.46 3.93 -13.17
CA GLU A 216 -16.11 2.92 -14.00
C GLU A 216 -16.66 3.54 -15.30
N THR A 217 -16.29 2.97 -16.42
CA THR A 217 -16.68 3.45 -17.77
C THR A 217 -16.49 4.96 -18.00
N PRO A 218 -15.29 5.51 -17.66
CA PRO A 218 -15.06 6.95 -17.73
C PRO A 218 -14.97 7.45 -19.16
N GLN A 219 -15.32 8.72 -19.32
CA GLN A 219 -14.87 9.54 -20.44
C GLN A 219 -13.50 10.13 -20.13
N ILE A 220 -12.60 10.22 -21.10
CA ILE A 220 -11.20 10.61 -20.88
C ILE A 220 -10.87 11.80 -21.79
N LEU A 221 -10.66 12.96 -21.16
CA LEU A 221 -10.15 14.16 -21.85
C LEU A 221 -8.63 14.14 -21.83
N ILE A 222 -8.01 14.22 -23.00
CA ILE A 222 -6.56 14.15 -23.17
C ILE A 222 -6.07 15.45 -23.80
N THR A 223 -5.21 16.20 -23.12
CA THR A 223 -4.68 17.47 -23.63
C THR A 223 -3.22 17.69 -23.23
N ASP A 224 -2.46 18.33 -24.09
CA ASP A 224 -1.10 18.78 -23.80
C ASP A 224 -1.05 20.18 -23.17
N LYS A 225 -2.21 20.76 -22.88
CA LYS A 225 -2.32 22.10 -22.29
C LYS A 225 -2.45 22.05 -20.78
N LYS A 226 -2.03 23.14 -20.16
CA LYS A 226 -2.35 23.46 -18.78
C LYS A 226 -3.76 24.06 -18.69
N ILE A 227 -4.53 23.60 -17.70
CA ILE A 227 -5.90 24.07 -17.44
C ILE A 227 -5.90 24.87 -16.13
N SER A 228 -6.02 26.19 -16.21
CA SER A 228 -6.08 27.08 -15.04
C SER A 228 -7.42 27.79 -14.89
N VAL A 229 -8.16 27.94 -16.00
CA VAL A 229 -9.43 28.66 -16.07
C VAL A 229 -10.56 27.69 -16.37
N MET A 230 -11.60 27.72 -15.55
CA MET A 230 -12.74 26.82 -15.67
C MET A 230 -13.50 26.97 -16.97
N LYS A 231 -13.54 28.18 -17.52
CA LYS A 231 -14.25 28.52 -18.76
C LYS A 231 -13.80 27.67 -19.96
N ASP A 232 -12.52 27.31 -20.01
CA ASP A 232 -11.92 26.61 -21.16
C ASP A 232 -12.46 25.18 -21.29
N ILE A 233 -12.91 24.56 -20.17
CA ILE A 233 -13.41 23.17 -20.12
C ILE A 233 -14.92 23.07 -19.89
N LEU A 234 -15.62 24.19 -19.65
CA LEU A 234 -17.07 24.21 -19.47
C LEU A 234 -17.83 23.50 -20.58
N PRO A 235 -17.49 23.72 -21.88
CA PRO A 235 -18.21 23.10 -22.99
C PRO A 235 -18.21 21.58 -22.97
N ILE A 236 -17.20 20.95 -22.33
CA ILE A 236 -17.13 19.49 -22.18
C ILE A 236 -17.69 19.02 -20.85
N LEU A 237 -17.57 19.81 -19.78
CA LEU A 237 -18.06 19.43 -18.46
C LEU A 237 -19.57 19.36 -18.38
N GLU A 238 -20.29 20.29 -19.04
CA GLU A 238 -21.76 20.31 -19.03
C GLU A 238 -22.37 19.04 -19.67
N PRO A 239 -21.97 18.61 -20.88
CA PRO A 239 -22.48 17.39 -21.46
C PRO A 239 -22.08 16.13 -20.67
N VAL A 240 -20.87 16.10 -20.10
CA VAL A 240 -20.41 14.98 -19.26
C VAL A 240 -21.24 14.90 -17.98
N ALA A 241 -21.49 16.03 -17.30
CA ALA A 241 -22.35 16.07 -16.12
C ALA A 241 -23.77 15.57 -16.43
N GLN A 242 -24.33 15.95 -17.59
CA GLN A 242 -25.65 15.49 -18.03
C GLN A 242 -25.68 13.99 -18.34
N SER A 243 -24.57 13.41 -18.83
CA SER A 243 -24.45 11.97 -19.11
C SER A 243 -24.37 11.12 -17.84
N GLY A 244 -23.99 11.71 -16.70
CA GLY A 244 -23.76 11.02 -15.43
C GLY A 244 -22.52 10.10 -15.41
N LYS A 245 -21.75 10.06 -16.50
CA LYS A 245 -20.52 9.26 -16.61
C LYS A 245 -19.37 9.94 -15.85
N PRO A 246 -18.44 9.18 -15.29
CA PRO A 246 -17.21 9.74 -14.75
C PRO A 246 -16.35 10.39 -15.83
N LEU A 247 -15.58 11.40 -15.46
CA LEU A 247 -14.61 12.07 -16.32
C LEU A 247 -13.20 11.96 -15.73
N LEU A 248 -12.26 11.47 -16.52
CA LEU A 248 -10.84 11.61 -16.26
C LEU A 248 -10.29 12.74 -17.12
N ILE A 249 -9.56 13.67 -16.52
CA ILE A 249 -8.80 14.70 -17.25
C ILE A 249 -7.33 14.38 -17.17
N ILE A 250 -6.67 14.20 -18.33
CA ILE A 250 -5.23 14.06 -18.46
C ILE A 250 -4.73 15.34 -19.14
N ALA A 251 -4.06 16.20 -18.38
CA ALA A 251 -3.60 17.51 -18.86
C ALA A 251 -2.13 17.75 -18.48
N GLU A 252 -1.46 18.70 -19.12
CA GLU A 252 -0.10 19.08 -18.71
C GLU A 252 -0.05 19.43 -17.20
N ASP A 253 -0.98 20.24 -16.75
CA ASP A 253 -1.23 20.56 -15.34
C ASP A 253 -2.67 21.07 -15.18
N ILE A 254 -3.21 20.99 -13.97
CA ILE A 254 -4.48 21.64 -13.61
C ILE A 254 -4.27 22.37 -12.29
N ASP A 255 -4.49 23.68 -12.28
CA ASP A 255 -4.28 24.49 -11.07
C ASP A 255 -5.32 25.61 -10.93
N GLY A 256 -5.11 26.47 -9.95
CA GLY A 256 -5.88 27.67 -9.72
C GLY A 256 -7.38 27.44 -9.55
N GLU A 257 -8.15 28.28 -10.26
CA GLU A 257 -9.61 28.25 -10.23
C GLU A 257 -10.20 26.94 -10.76
N ALA A 258 -9.59 26.39 -11.83
CA ALA A 258 -10.07 25.15 -12.44
C ALA A 258 -9.99 23.99 -11.45
N LEU A 259 -8.85 23.76 -10.81
CA LEU A 259 -8.69 22.69 -9.82
C LEU A 259 -9.65 22.85 -8.65
N ALA A 260 -9.74 24.06 -8.08
CA ALA A 260 -10.62 24.32 -6.95
C ALA A 260 -12.10 24.02 -7.29
N THR A 261 -12.55 24.43 -8.48
CA THR A 261 -13.92 24.22 -8.94
C THR A 261 -14.20 22.73 -9.19
N LEU A 262 -13.28 21.98 -9.81
CA LEU A 262 -13.43 20.55 -10.03
C LEU A 262 -13.55 19.79 -8.69
N VAL A 263 -12.70 20.10 -7.72
CA VAL A 263 -12.72 19.51 -6.37
C VAL A 263 -14.04 19.81 -5.66
N VAL A 264 -14.50 21.07 -5.68
CA VAL A 264 -15.78 21.44 -5.03
C VAL A 264 -16.97 20.71 -5.66
N ASN A 265 -17.02 20.60 -6.99
CA ASN A 265 -18.12 19.90 -7.67
C ASN A 265 -18.08 18.39 -7.43
N LYS A 266 -16.89 17.79 -7.33
CA LYS A 266 -16.73 16.38 -6.94
C LYS A 266 -17.20 16.15 -5.50
N LEU A 267 -16.81 17.01 -4.55
CA LEU A 267 -17.24 16.89 -3.15
C LEU A 267 -18.75 17.09 -2.96
N ARG A 268 -19.37 17.92 -3.80
CA ARG A 268 -20.84 18.09 -3.84
C ARG A 268 -21.58 16.95 -4.53
N GLY A 269 -20.86 16.00 -5.14
CA GLY A 269 -21.47 14.90 -5.91
C GLY A 269 -22.06 15.33 -7.25
N SER A 270 -21.84 16.57 -7.68
CA SER A 270 -22.34 17.09 -8.97
C SER A 270 -21.58 16.53 -10.16
N LEU A 271 -20.30 16.17 -9.98
CA LEU A 271 -19.43 15.58 -10.98
C LEU A 271 -18.70 14.37 -10.39
N LYS A 272 -18.66 13.29 -11.13
CA LYS A 272 -17.75 12.17 -10.89
C LYS A 272 -16.48 12.43 -11.70
N ILE A 273 -15.43 12.93 -11.07
CA ILE A 273 -14.27 13.41 -11.79
C ILE A 273 -12.97 13.10 -11.05
N ALA A 274 -11.92 12.80 -11.82
CA ALA A 274 -10.55 12.81 -11.36
C ALA A 274 -9.66 13.51 -12.40
N ALA A 275 -8.51 13.99 -11.94
CA ALA A 275 -7.56 14.68 -12.80
C ALA A 275 -6.13 14.26 -12.49
N VAL A 276 -5.35 14.04 -13.54
CA VAL A 276 -3.95 13.62 -13.47
C VAL A 276 -3.09 14.46 -14.41
N LYS A 277 -1.79 14.56 -14.08
CA LYS A 277 -0.83 15.20 -14.98
C LYS A 277 -0.48 14.27 -16.14
N ALA A 278 -0.30 14.84 -17.32
CA ALA A 278 0.20 14.11 -18.47
C ALA A 278 1.59 13.50 -18.20
N PRO A 279 1.84 12.24 -18.58
CA PRO A 279 3.11 11.59 -18.38
C PRO A 279 4.20 12.14 -19.31
N GLY A 280 5.44 12.17 -18.85
CA GLY A 280 6.60 12.66 -19.61
C GLY A 280 6.69 14.18 -19.72
N PHE A 281 7.65 14.65 -20.53
CA PHE A 281 7.92 16.06 -20.81
C PHE A 281 8.23 16.26 -22.29
N GLY A 282 7.94 17.47 -22.84
CA GLY A 282 8.25 17.83 -24.22
C GLY A 282 7.64 16.85 -25.25
N ASP A 283 8.41 16.46 -26.25
CA ASP A 283 7.96 15.55 -27.32
C ASP A 283 7.58 14.15 -26.81
N ARG A 284 8.20 13.70 -25.72
CA ARG A 284 7.82 12.44 -25.08
C ARG A 284 6.42 12.50 -24.47
N ARG A 285 6.03 13.63 -23.86
CA ARG A 285 4.66 13.85 -23.36
C ARG A 285 3.67 13.73 -24.51
N LYS A 286 3.93 14.42 -25.64
CA LYS A 286 3.07 14.36 -26.83
C LYS A 286 2.91 12.93 -27.35
N ALA A 287 4.01 12.18 -27.41
CA ALA A 287 3.99 10.80 -27.86
C ALA A 287 3.21 9.87 -26.91
N MET A 288 3.34 10.05 -25.59
CA MET A 288 2.61 9.27 -24.59
C MET A 288 1.12 9.63 -24.56
N LEU A 289 0.76 10.90 -24.69
CA LEU A 289 -0.65 11.32 -24.83
C LEU A 289 -1.30 10.69 -26.06
N GLU A 290 -0.55 10.58 -27.17
CA GLU A 290 -1.02 9.91 -28.37
C GLU A 290 -1.22 8.41 -28.16
N ASP A 291 -0.31 7.75 -27.45
CA ASP A 291 -0.44 6.33 -27.11
C ASP A 291 -1.71 6.09 -26.28
N ILE A 292 -1.98 6.98 -25.28
CA ILE A 292 -3.19 6.93 -24.46
C ILE A 292 -4.45 7.18 -25.32
N ALA A 293 -4.40 8.15 -26.24
CA ALA A 293 -5.52 8.45 -27.13
C ALA A 293 -5.86 7.27 -28.04
N ILE A 294 -4.84 6.64 -28.63
CA ILE A 294 -5.03 5.45 -29.49
C ILE A 294 -5.60 4.28 -28.66
N LEU A 295 -5.11 4.07 -27.44
CA LEU A 295 -5.59 3.02 -26.55
C LEU A 295 -7.05 3.21 -26.14
N THR A 296 -7.46 4.45 -25.91
CA THR A 296 -8.82 4.78 -25.40
C THR A 296 -9.81 5.18 -26.50
N GLY A 297 -9.35 5.28 -27.75
CA GLY A 297 -10.15 5.72 -28.88
C GLY A 297 -10.47 7.22 -28.86
N GLY A 298 -9.71 8.02 -28.09
CA GLY A 298 -9.87 9.46 -27.97
C GLY A 298 -8.98 10.25 -28.92
N THR A 299 -9.05 11.58 -28.81
CA THR A 299 -8.24 12.54 -29.56
C THR A 299 -7.44 13.40 -28.61
N VAL A 300 -6.15 13.60 -28.89
CA VAL A 300 -5.33 14.56 -28.14
C VAL A 300 -5.73 15.99 -28.53
N ILE A 301 -6.24 16.73 -27.58
CA ILE A 301 -6.60 18.14 -27.75
C ILE A 301 -5.34 18.99 -27.62
N SER A 302 -4.84 19.48 -28.77
CA SER A 302 -3.62 20.25 -28.90
C SER A 302 -3.76 21.33 -29.96
N GLU A 303 -3.29 22.54 -29.70
CA GLU A 303 -3.29 23.64 -30.68
C GLU A 303 -2.46 23.33 -31.90
N GLU A 304 -1.35 22.61 -31.74
CA GLU A 304 -0.50 22.19 -32.87
C GLU A 304 -1.27 21.29 -33.84
N ARG A 305 -2.32 20.61 -33.38
CA ARG A 305 -3.21 19.78 -34.19
C ARG A 305 -4.48 20.50 -34.66
N GLY A 306 -4.63 21.77 -34.29
CA GLY A 306 -5.80 22.59 -34.62
C GLY A 306 -7.01 22.36 -33.70
N PHE A 307 -6.83 21.70 -32.55
CA PHE A 307 -7.88 21.47 -31.56
C PHE A 307 -7.71 22.42 -30.37
N SER A 308 -8.82 22.97 -29.86
CA SER A 308 -8.85 23.76 -28.64
C SER A 308 -9.82 23.16 -27.62
N LEU A 309 -9.57 23.39 -26.32
CA LEU A 309 -10.43 22.90 -25.23
C LEU A 309 -11.87 23.42 -25.38
N GLU A 310 -12.04 24.66 -25.80
CA GLU A 310 -13.33 25.33 -25.98
C GLU A 310 -14.21 24.68 -27.07
N ASN A 311 -13.58 24.03 -28.06
CA ASN A 311 -14.25 23.38 -29.19
C ASN A 311 -14.27 21.84 -29.04
N THR A 312 -13.91 21.31 -27.86
CA THR A 312 -13.89 19.88 -27.60
C THR A 312 -15.32 19.35 -27.49
N THR A 313 -15.61 18.24 -28.18
CA THR A 313 -16.88 17.54 -28.12
C THR A 313 -16.74 16.17 -27.46
N ILE A 314 -17.87 15.57 -27.05
CA ILE A 314 -17.88 14.23 -26.41
C ILE A 314 -17.23 13.17 -27.29
N ASP A 315 -17.39 13.25 -28.60
CA ASP A 315 -16.85 12.28 -29.56
C ASP A 315 -15.31 12.29 -29.64
N MET A 316 -14.67 13.36 -29.13
CA MET A 316 -13.22 13.45 -29.05
C MET A 316 -12.67 12.82 -27.76
N LEU A 317 -13.53 12.50 -26.79
CA LEU A 317 -13.11 11.88 -25.53
C LEU A 317 -12.80 10.40 -25.72
N GLY A 318 -11.71 9.96 -25.11
CA GLY A 318 -11.45 8.53 -24.98
C GLY A 318 -12.41 7.86 -23.98
N THR A 319 -12.47 6.54 -24.01
CA THR A 319 -13.23 5.73 -23.07
C THR A 319 -12.45 4.47 -22.69
N ALA A 320 -12.74 3.92 -21.52
CA ALA A 320 -12.19 2.65 -21.04
C ALA A 320 -13.25 1.93 -20.19
N GLU A 321 -13.05 0.65 -19.89
CA GLU A 321 -13.91 -0.07 -18.98
C GLU A 321 -13.73 0.45 -17.55
N LYS A 322 -12.46 0.62 -17.11
CA LYS A 322 -12.11 1.16 -15.82
C LYS A 322 -10.83 1.98 -15.86
N VAL A 323 -10.75 2.98 -15.00
CA VAL A 323 -9.49 3.68 -14.69
C VAL A 323 -9.31 3.73 -13.19
N THR A 324 -8.18 3.25 -12.70
CA THR A 324 -7.75 3.33 -11.30
C THR A 324 -6.58 4.28 -11.17
N ILE A 325 -6.66 5.21 -10.24
CA ILE A 325 -5.64 6.24 -10.01
C ILE A 325 -5.24 6.21 -8.54
N ASP A 326 -4.00 5.89 -8.28
CA ASP A 326 -3.38 6.04 -6.96
C ASP A 326 -2.60 7.37 -6.85
N LYS A 327 -1.81 7.55 -5.79
CA LYS A 327 -1.01 8.77 -5.60
C LYS A 327 0.12 8.92 -6.62
N ASP A 328 0.59 7.83 -7.22
CA ASP A 328 1.78 7.78 -8.06
C ASP A 328 1.47 7.37 -9.51
N ASN A 329 0.41 6.58 -9.74
CA ASN A 329 0.12 5.92 -11.00
C ASN A 329 -1.33 6.12 -11.45
N THR A 330 -1.52 5.97 -12.76
CA THR A 330 -2.84 5.85 -13.41
C THR A 330 -2.83 4.61 -14.28
N THR A 331 -3.78 3.70 -14.03
CA THR A 331 -3.97 2.45 -14.78
C THR A 331 -5.27 2.52 -15.58
N VAL A 332 -5.15 2.39 -16.89
CA VAL A 332 -6.29 2.29 -17.82
C VAL A 332 -6.49 0.83 -18.17
N VAL A 333 -7.67 0.30 -17.88
CA VAL A 333 -8.05 -1.10 -18.12
C VAL A 333 -9.08 -1.16 -19.24
N ASN A 334 -8.83 -2.00 -20.22
CA ASN A 334 -9.72 -2.26 -21.37
C ASN A 334 -10.15 -0.96 -22.09
N GLY A 335 -9.16 -0.24 -22.62
CA GLY A 335 -9.41 0.95 -23.44
C GLY A 335 -10.21 0.62 -24.70
N SER A 336 -11.13 1.50 -25.09
CA SER A 336 -12.03 1.30 -26.21
C SER A 336 -11.43 1.62 -27.58
N GLY A 337 -10.09 1.77 -27.67
CA GLY A 337 -9.37 2.01 -28.90
C GLY A 337 -9.45 0.85 -29.89
N ASN A 338 -9.25 1.16 -31.17
CA ASN A 338 -9.28 0.15 -32.23
C ASN A 338 -8.00 -0.71 -32.16
N LYS A 339 -8.15 -2.02 -32.04
CA LYS A 339 -7.02 -2.98 -31.99
C LYS A 339 -6.06 -2.85 -33.17
N THR A 340 -6.57 -2.48 -34.35
CA THR A 340 -5.74 -2.27 -35.55
C THR A 340 -4.82 -1.06 -35.39
N ASP A 341 -5.34 0.02 -34.80
CA ASP A 341 -4.59 1.26 -34.61
C ASP A 341 -3.56 1.08 -33.48
N ILE A 342 -3.90 0.39 -32.41
CA ILE A 342 -2.97 0.00 -31.33
C ILE A 342 -1.82 -0.82 -31.91
N LYS A 343 -2.14 -1.85 -32.73
CA LYS A 343 -1.12 -2.69 -33.37
C LYS A 343 -0.23 -1.90 -34.35
N SER A 344 -0.81 -0.97 -35.11
CA SER A 344 -0.05 -0.07 -35.98
C SER A 344 0.89 0.82 -35.20
N ARG A 345 0.43 1.36 -34.04
CA ARG A 345 1.26 2.17 -33.15
C ARG A 345 2.41 1.36 -32.54
N VAL A 346 2.16 0.14 -32.10
CA VAL A 346 3.19 -0.79 -31.61
C VAL A 346 4.26 -1.02 -32.69
N ASN A 347 3.87 -1.24 -33.92
CA ASN A 347 4.81 -1.42 -35.06
C ASN A 347 5.62 -0.16 -35.37
N GLN A 348 5.02 1.03 -35.26
CA GLN A 348 5.73 2.31 -35.38
C GLN A 348 6.82 2.46 -34.31
N ILE A 349 6.49 2.16 -33.02
CA ILE A 349 7.46 2.24 -31.93
C ILE A 349 8.61 1.24 -32.14
N LYS A 350 8.31 0.00 -32.60
CA LYS A 350 9.34 -1.00 -32.94
C LYS A 350 10.28 -0.50 -34.04
N ALA A 351 9.77 0.09 -35.08
CA ALA A 351 10.58 0.67 -36.15
C ALA A 351 11.46 1.84 -35.64
N GLN A 352 10.95 2.67 -34.72
CA GLN A 352 11.73 3.73 -34.10
C GLN A 352 12.89 3.17 -33.22
N ILE A 353 12.67 2.06 -32.51
CA ILE A 353 13.71 1.38 -31.71
C ILE A 353 14.85 0.88 -32.64
N GLU A 354 14.52 0.37 -33.80
CA GLU A 354 15.51 -0.12 -34.75
C GLU A 354 16.32 1.00 -35.43
N THR A 355 15.74 2.17 -35.61
CA THR A 355 16.35 3.30 -36.35
C THR A 355 17.06 4.30 -35.44
N THR A 356 16.77 4.34 -34.11
CA THR A 356 17.42 5.29 -33.20
C THR A 356 18.87 4.89 -32.94
N SER A 357 19.76 5.90 -32.92
CA SER A 357 21.18 5.75 -32.58
C SER A 357 21.49 6.06 -31.11
N SER A 358 20.53 6.59 -30.37
CA SER A 358 20.67 6.96 -28.96
C SER A 358 20.23 5.80 -28.07
N ASP A 359 21.13 5.28 -27.24
CA ASP A 359 20.82 4.22 -26.28
C ASP A 359 19.73 4.67 -25.29
N TYR A 360 19.77 5.93 -24.86
CA TYR A 360 18.77 6.51 -23.98
C TYR A 360 17.38 6.55 -24.63
N ASP A 361 17.28 7.02 -25.89
CA ASP A 361 16.00 7.05 -26.61
C ASP A 361 15.50 5.64 -26.89
N LYS A 362 16.40 4.71 -27.17
CA LYS A 362 16.07 3.29 -27.35
C LYS A 362 15.46 2.69 -26.09
N GLU A 363 16.04 2.93 -24.92
CA GLU A 363 15.51 2.50 -23.64
C GLU A 363 14.10 3.06 -23.41
N LYS A 364 13.89 4.34 -23.66
CA LYS A 364 12.59 5.00 -23.46
C LYS A 364 11.53 4.58 -24.47
N LEU A 365 11.91 4.24 -25.70
CA LEU A 365 11.01 3.65 -26.67
C LEU A 365 10.63 2.21 -26.27
N GLN A 366 11.57 1.45 -25.69
CA GLN A 366 11.30 0.12 -25.16
C GLN A 366 10.31 0.15 -23.98
N GLU A 367 10.47 1.11 -23.04
CA GLU A 367 9.50 1.34 -21.96
C GLU A 367 8.09 1.62 -22.51
N ARG A 368 7.98 2.52 -23.51
CA ARG A 368 6.68 2.82 -24.15
C ARG A 368 6.08 1.61 -24.83
N LEU A 369 6.92 0.84 -25.54
CA LEU A 369 6.49 -0.39 -26.20
C LEU A 369 5.95 -1.40 -25.19
N ALA A 370 6.65 -1.60 -24.08
CA ALA A 370 6.22 -2.51 -23.03
C ALA A 370 4.86 -2.09 -22.43
N LYS A 371 4.69 -0.78 -22.14
CA LYS A 371 3.43 -0.23 -21.59
C LYS A 371 2.24 -0.39 -22.56
N LEU A 372 2.44 -0.22 -23.86
CA LEU A 372 1.36 -0.27 -24.86
C LEU A 372 1.08 -1.71 -25.35
N ALA A 373 2.12 -2.53 -25.52
CA ALA A 373 1.99 -3.87 -26.10
C ALA A 373 1.73 -4.97 -25.04
N GLY A 374 2.06 -4.71 -23.78
CA GLY A 374 1.93 -5.68 -22.69
C GLY A 374 0.48 -5.93 -22.25
N GLY A 375 -0.40 -4.95 -22.44
CA GLY A 375 -1.75 -5.00 -21.89
C GLY A 375 -1.77 -4.94 -20.36
N VAL A 376 -2.94 -5.23 -19.80
CA VAL A 376 -3.15 -5.36 -18.34
C VAL A 376 -3.70 -6.76 -18.07
N ALA A 377 -3.04 -7.52 -17.19
CA ALA A 377 -3.63 -8.75 -16.67
C ALA A 377 -4.62 -8.37 -15.56
N VAL A 378 -5.86 -8.74 -15.72
CA VAL A 378 -6.92 -8.54 -14.73
C VAL A 378 -7.19 -9.87 -14.03
N LEU A 379 -6.96 -9.89 -12.73
CA LEU A 379 -7.24 -11.04 -11.89
C LEU A 379 -8.64 -10.85 -11.28
N TYR A 380 -9.62 -11.52 -11.84
CA TYR A 380 -11.00 -11.47 -11.38
C TYR A 380 -11.21 -12.41 -10.21
N VAL A 381 -11.59 -11.87 -9.05
CA VAL A 381 -11.83 -12.64 -7.82
C VAL A 381 -13.32 -12.90 -7.66
N GLY A 382 -13.70 -14.18 -7.61
CA GLY A 382 -15.07 -14.62 -7.37
C GLY A 382 -15.20 -15.38 -6.06
N ALA A 383 -16.35 -15.20 -5.39
CA ALA A 383 -16.75 -15.95 -4.19
C ALA A 383 -18.28 -16.00 -4.05
N PRO A 384 -18.82 -16.94 -3.23
CA PRO A 384 -20.28 -17.08 -3.02
C PRO A 384 -20.93 -15.91 -2.26
N SER A 385 -20.17 -15.15 -1.47
CA SER A 385 -20.67 -14.03 -0.68
C SER A 385 -19.76 -12.80 -0.80
N GLU A 386 -20.33 -11.60 -0.63
CA GLU A 386 -19.58 -10.35 -0.66
C GLU A 386 -18.46 -10.29 0.41
N VAL A 387 -18.73 -10.82 1.60
CA VAL A 387 -17.74 -10.85 2.70
C VAL A 387 -16.54 -11.73 2.33
N GLU A 388 -16.80 -12.93 1.76
CA GLU A 388 -15.74 -13.83 1.31
C GLU A 388 -14.99 -13.28 0.10
N MET A 389 -15.68 -12.61 -0.80
CA MET A 389 -15.07 -11.98 -1.97
C MET A 389 -14.10 -10.88 -1.57
N LYS A 390 -14.46 -10.01 -0.62
CA LYS A 390 -13.57 -8.97 -0.09
C LYS A 390 -12.35 -9.57 0.60
N GLU A 391 -12.54 -10.57 1.48
CA GLU A 391 -11.41 -11.25 2.14
C GLU A 391 -10.46 -11.89 1.12
N LYS A 392 -11.02 -12.54 0.10
CA LYS A 392 -10.22 -13.18 -0.95
C LYS A 392 -9.51 -12.16 -1.83
N LYS A 393 -10.15 -11.03 -2.13
CA LYS A 393 -9.56 -9.92 -2.88
C LYS A 393 -8.38 -9.31 -2.12
N ASP A 394 -8.53 -8.99 -0.84
CA ASP A 394 -7.45 -8.46 0.01
C ASP A 394 -6.26 -9.43 0.02
N ARG A 395 -6.51 -10.73 0.16
CA ARG A 395 -5.48 -11.78 0.16
C ARG A 395 -4.76 -11.92 -1.20
N VAL A 396 -5.47 -11.72 -2.31
CA VAL A 396 -4.89 -11.68 -3.66
C VAL A 396 -4.04 -10.43 -3.87
N ASP A 397 -4.51 -9.27 -3.41
CA ASP A 397 -3.78 -8.00 -3.47
C ASP A 397 -2.45 -8.10 -2.68
N ASP A 398 -2.49 -8.62 -1.44
CA ASP A 398 -1.29 -8.85 -0.61
C ASP A 398 -0.29 -9.76 -1.32
N ALA A 399 -0.77 -10.89 -1.87
CA ALA A 399 0.07 -11.85 -2.57
C ALA A 399 0.69 -11.28 -3.85
N LEU A 400 -0.03 -10.43 -4.57
CA LEU A 400 0.47 -9.73 -5.75
C LEU A 400 1.58 -8.74 -5.38
N HIS A 401 1.38 -7.92 -4.34
CA HIS A 401 2.36 -6.97 -3.86
C HIS A 401 3.62 -7.65 -3.33
N ALA A 402 3.47 -8.71 -2.53
CA ALA A 402 4.58 -9.51 -2.05
C ALA A 402 5.38 -10.14 -3.21
N THR A 403 4.70 -10.61 -4.25
CA THR A 403 5.34 -11.16 -5.43
C THR A 403 6.15 -10.10 -6.18
N ARG A 404 5.60 -8.89 -6.37
CA ARG A 404 6.34 -7.75 -6.95
C ARG A 404 7.57 -7.39 -6.11
N ALA A 405 7.40 -7.29 -4.79
CA ALA A 405 8.50 -7.00 -3.87
C ALA A 405 9.63 -8.07 -3.95
N ALA A 406 9.26 -9.34 -4.16
CA ALA A 406 10.22 -10.42 -4.36
C ALA A 406 10.93 -10.35 -5.72
N ILE A 407 10.25 -9.94 -6.77
CA ILE A 407 10.85 -9.72 -8.10
C ILE A 407 11.86 -8.57 -8.04
N GLU A 408 11.54 -7.49 -7.32
CA GLU A 408 12.38 -6.29 -7.20
C GLU A 408 13.65 -6.52 -6.39
N GLU A 409 13.57 -7.16 -5.22
CA GLU A 409 14.70 -7.25 -4.28
C GLU A 409 15.12 -8.68 -3.94
N GLY A 410 14.51 -9.69 -4.53
CA GLY A 410 14.76 -11.10 -4.21
C GLY A 410 14.05 -11.58 -2.95
N ILE A 411 14.36 -12.81 -2.57
CA ILE A 411 13.74 -13.55 -1.48
C ILE A 411 14.76 -13.93 -0.40
N VAL A 412 14.27 -14.13 0.81
CA VAL A 412 15.03 -14.65 1.96
C VAL A 412 14.28 -15.82 2.61
N ALA A 413 14.91 -16.52 3.53
CA ALA A 413 14.24 -17.55 4.33
C ALA A 413 13.10 -16.92 5.14
N GLY A 414 11.89 -17.44 4.99
CA GLY A 414 10.68 -16.89 5.57
C GLY A 414 10.48 -17.22 7.06
N GLY A 415 9.30 -16.88 7.57
CA GLY A 415 8.92 -17.18 8.94
C GLY A 415 9.76 -16.48 10.02
N GLY A 416 10.41 -15.35 9.69
CA GLY A 416 11.29 -14.61 10.60
C GLY A 416 12.73 -15.16 10.70
N VAL A 417 13.06 -16.23 9.99
CA VAL A 417 14.38 -16.90 10.05
C VAL A 417 15.49 -15.97 9.54
N ALA A 418 15.28 -15.24 8.45
CA ALA A 418 16.26 -14.32 7.90
C ALA A 418 16.66 -13.20 8.90
N LEU A 419 15.72 -12.71 9.69
CA LEU A 419 15.99 -11.76 10.77
C LEU A 419 16.86 -12.38 11.86
N ILE A 420 16.54 -13.60 12.28
CA ILE A 420 17.32 -14.34 13.31
C ILE A 420 18.75 -14.61 12.83
N ASN A 421 18.93 -15.00 11.57
CA ASN A 421 20.26 -15.24 10.98
C ASN A 421 21.16 -13.98 11.00
N SER A 422 20.57 -12.79 11.01
CA SER A 422 21.33 -11.53 11.10
C SER A 422 21.91 -11.25 12.50
N LYS A 423 21.52 -11.99 13.55
CA LYS A 423 22.02 -11.78 14.93
C LYS A 423 23.54 -11.94 15.05
N GLY A 424 24.13 -12.81 14.25
CA GLY A 424 25.59 -13.03 14.25
C GLY A 424 26.39 -11.78 13.89
N ASP A 425 25.89 -10.96 12.97
CA ASP A 425 26.52 -9.71 12.57
C ASP A 425 26.27 -8.59 13.60
N LEU A 426 25.12 -8.57 14.25
CA LEU A 426 24.80 -7.61 15.32
C LEU A 426 25.72 -7.77 16.55
N LYS A 427 26.07 -8.99 16.92
CA LYS A 427 27.00 -9.26 18.04
C LYS A 427 28.42 -8.73 17.80
N LYS A 428 28.79 -8.44 16.56
CA LYS A 428 30.11 -7.90 16.17
C LYS A 428 30.14 -6.36 16.15
N LEU A 429 28.99 -5.70 16.29
CA LEU A 429 28.92 -4.24 16.26
C LEU A 429 29.59 -3.63 17.47
N LYS A 430 30.39 -2.58 17.23
CA LYS A 430 31.02 -1.79 18.27
C LYS A 430 30.10 -0.60 18.63
N ALA A 431 29.77 -0.49 19.90
CA ALA A 431 29.07 0.66 20.46
C ALA A 431 30.07 1.70 20.98
N SER A 432 29.66 2.97 20.98
CA SER A 432 30.46 4.08 21.50
C SER A 432 30.35 4.21 23.03
N ASN A 433 29.22 3.74 23.60
CA ASN A 433 28.95 3.73 25.04
C ASN A 433 27.99 2.58 25.40
N SER A 434 27.67 2.44 26.72
CA SER A 434 26.80 1.39 27.26
C SER A 434 25.37 1.47 26.72
N ASP A 435 24.83 2.67 26.58
CA ASP A 435 23.43 2.89 26.18
C ASP A 435 23.24 2.60 24.68
N GLU A 436 24.22 2.97 23.85
CA GLU A 436 24.24 2.55 22.44
C GLU A 436 24.33 1.02 22.32
N SER A 437 25.14 0.36 23.17
CA SER A 437 25.20 -1.11 23.23
C SER A 437 23.83 -1.70 23.60
N THR A 438 23.15 -1.10 24.55
CA THR A 438 21.79 -1.48 24.96
C THR A 438 20.80 -1.32 23.80
N GLY A 439 20.90 -0.24 23.02
CA GLY A 439 20.10 -0.05 21.81
C GLY A 439 20.29 -1.19 20.79
N ILE A 440 21.52 -1.65 20.58
CA ILE A 440 21.80 -2.82 19.75
C ILE A 440 21.13 -4.08 20.32
N GLN A 441 21.21 -4.31 21.64
CA GLN A 441 20.59 -5.47 22.30
C GLN A 441 19.07 -5.46 22.18
N ILE A 442 18.43 -4.29 22.21
CA ILE A 442 16.98 -4.13 21.98
C ILE A 442 16.60 -4.70 20.61
N VAL A 443 17.34 -4.35 19.54
CA VAL A 443 17.08 -4.89 18.20
C VAL A 443 17.35 -6.39 18.12
N ILE A 444 18.45 -6.88 18.72
CA ILE A 444 18.75 -8.32 18.78
C ILE A 444 17.59 -9.12 19.39
N LYS A 445 16.90 -8.55 20.37
CA LYS A 445 15.74 -9.17 21.00
C LYS A 445 14.47 -9.00 20.14
N ALA A 446 14.27 -7.83 19.58
CA ALA A 446 13.09 -7.52 18.77
C ALA A 446 12.99 -8.39 17.52
N ILE A 447 14.08 -8.68 16.83
CA ILE A 447 14.08 -9.50 15.60
C ILE A 447 13.73 -10.98 15.83
N GLU A 448 13.63 -11.45 17.08
CA GLU A 448 13.08 -12.77 17.41
C GLU A 448 11.55 -12.79 17.41
N THR A 449 10.92 -11.63 17.63
CA THR A 449 9.48 -11.54 17.87
C THR A 449 8.62 -12.09 16.72
N PRO A 450 8.94 -11.87 15.43
CA PRO A 450 8.16 -12.44 14.35
C PRO A 450 8.08 -13.96 14.40
N LEU A 451 9.20 -14.67 14.52
CA LEU A 451 9.21 -16.13 14.65
C LEU A 451 8.49 -16.59 15.93
N ARG A 452 8.71 -15.93 17.07
CA ARG A 452 8.00 -16.24 18.33
C ARG A 452 6.50 -16.18 18.13
N THR A 453 6.00 -15.08 17.58
CA THR A 453 4.56 -14.87 17.37
C THR A 453 3.95 -15.91 16.41
N ILE A 454 4.64 -16.25 15.33
CA ILE A 454 4.19 -17.32 14.40
C ILE A 454 4.04 -18.65 15.12
N VAL A 455 5.03 -19.00 15.97
CA VAL A 455 5.01 -20.25 16.75
C VAL A 455 3.92 -20.23 17.80
N GLU A 456 3.77 -19.14 18.55
CA GLU A 456 2.74 -18.96 19.58
C GLU A 456 1.33 -19.04 18.96
N ASN A 457 1.09 -18.38 17.81
CA ASN A 457 -0.17 -18.48 17.09
C ASN A 457 -0.47 -19.92 16.61
N SER A 458 0.58 -20.73 16.42
CA SER A 458 0.43 -22.16 16.07
C SER A 458 0.24 -23.09 17.28
N GLY A 459 0.28 -22.54 18.50
CA GLY A 459 0.14 -23.30 19.74
C GLY A 459 1.46 -23.88 20.26
N GLY A 460 2.61 -23.45 19.73
CA GLY A 460 3.94 -23.89 20.14
C GLY A 460 4.62 -22.92 21.13
N GLU A 461 5.80 -23.33 21.62
CA GLU A 461 6.63 -22.53 22.52
C GLU A 461 7.69 -21.76 21.73
N GLY A 462 7.45 -20.45 21.54
CA GLY A 462 8.28 -19.58 20.71
C GLY A 462 9.75 -19.52 21.13
N SER A 463 10.02 -19.51 22.43
CA SER A 463 11.38 -19.46 22.99
C SER A 463 12.22 -20.68 22.63
N VAL A 464 11.62 -21.86 22.70
CA VAL A 464 12.29 -23.13 22.37
C VAL A 464 12.61 -23.19 20.88
N VAL A 465 11.68 -22.76 20.04
CA VAL A 465 11.89 -22.77 18.58
C VAL A 465 12.98 -21.79 18.18
N VAL A 466 12.98 -20.56 18.72
CA VAL A 466 14.04 -19.57 18.46
C VAL A 466 15.42 -20.10 18.86
N SER A 467 15.54 -20.76 20.04
CA SER A 467 16.82 -21.35 20.46
C SER A 467 17.31 -22.40 19.47
N LYS A 468 16.45 -23.31 19.03
CA LYS A 468 16.80 -24.35 18.06
C LYS A 468 17.17 -23.78 16.68
N VAL A 469 16.46 -22.74 16.23
CA VAL A 469 16.78 -22.08 14.96
C VAL A 469 18.14 -21.38 15.02
N LEU A 470 18.49 -20.79 16.17
CA LEU A 470 19.82 -20.18 16.38
C LEU A 470 20.98 -21.17 16.40
N GLU A 471 20.72 -22.41 16.78
CA GLU A 471 21.71 -23.51 16.79
C GLU A 471 21.83 -24.20 15.43
N GLY A 472 20.85 -23.99 14.54
CA GLY A 472 20.78 -24.61 13.23
C GLY A 472 21.69 -23.97 12.19
N GLU A 473 21.79 -24.63 11.03
CA GLU A 473 22.48 -24.11 9.86
C GLU A 473 21.74 -22.94 9.21
N LYS A 474 22.39 -22.26 8.25
CA LYS A 474 21.77 -21.22 7.45
C LYS A 474 20.48 -21.75 6.79
N ASN A 475 19.39 -20.98 6.89
CA ASN A 475 18.05 -21.28 6.40
C ASN A 475 17.29 -22.38 7.18
N PHE A 476 17.87 -22.98 8.22
CA PHE A 476 17.17 -23.87 9.11
C PHE A 476 16.10 -23.09 9.90
N GLY A 477 14.86 -23.53 9.83
CA GLY A 477 13.72 -22.86 10.45
C GLY A 477 12.60 -23.80 10.86
N TYR A 478 11.48 -23.23 11.24
CA TYR A 478 10.32 -23.97 11.74
C TYR A 478 9.10 -23.76 10.84
N ASN A 479 8.66 -24.81 10.17
CA ASN A 479 7.38 -24.84 9.44
C ASN A 479 6.22 -24.92 10.45
N ALA A 480 5.63 -23.79 10.78
CA ALA A 480 4.55 -23.68 11.76
C ALA A 480 3.23 -24.32 11.27
N LYS A 481 3.05 -24.52 9.96
CA LYS A 481 1.89 -25.22 9.38
C LYS A 481 1.91 -26.70 9.78
N GLU A 482 3.08 -27.34 9.64
CA GLU A 482 3.26 -28.78 9.86
C GLU A 482 3.86 -29.11 11.24
N GLY A 483 4.42 -28.15 11.95
CA GLY A 483 5.06 -28.38 13.25
C GLY A 483 6.44 -29.03 13.15
N LYS A 484 7.20 -28.79 12.06
CA LYS A 484 8.49 -29.45 11.77
C LYS A 484 9.62 -28.44 11.55
N TYR A 485 10.85 -28.86 11.83
CA TYR A 485 12.05 -28.12 11.47
C TYR A 485 12.51 -28.51 10.07
N VAL A 486 12.79 -27.51 9.23
CA VAL A 486 13.09 -27.71 7.80
C VAL A 486 14.09 -26.66 7.31
N ASP A 487 14.66 -26.88 6.12
CA ASP A 487 15.33 -25.82 5.36
C ASP A 487 14.26 -24.98 4.67
N MET A 488 14.07 -23.75 5.14
CA MET A 488 12.98 -22.86 4.70
C MET A 488 13.01 -22.58 3.21
N LEU A 489 14.20 -22.37 2.62
CA LEU A 489 14.33 -22.09 1.18
C LEU A 489 13.99 -23.31 0.32
N LYS A 490 14.34 -24.53 0.75
CA LYS A 490 14.04 -25.76 0.02
C LYS A 490 12.56 -26.12 0.09
N GLU A 491 11.95 -25.89 1.25
CA GLU A 491 10.51 -26.12 1.44
C GLU A 491 9.64 -25.01 0.81
N GLY A 492 10.27 -23.98 0.23
CA GLY A 492 9.55 -22.85 -0.38
C GLY A 492 8.92 -21.90 0.62
N ILE A 493 9.26 -21.96 1.92
CA ILE A 493 8.82 -21.02 2.94
C ILE A 493 9.75 -19.81 2.89
N ILE A 494 9.35 -18.81 2.14
CA ILE A 494 10.18 -17.68 1.75
C ILE A 494 9.42 -16.36 1.95
N ASP A 495 10.15 -15.31 2.28
CA ASP A 495 9.64 -13.96 2.39
C ASP A 495 10.34 -13.04 1.37
N PRO A 496 9.66 -12.05 0.78
CA PRO A 496 10.33 -11.01 0.01
C PRO A 496 11.30 -10.21 0.90
N LYS A 497 12.54 -10.05 0.45
CA LYS A 497 13.53 -9.25 1.20
C LYS A 497 13.03 -7.83 1.47
N LYS A 498 12.43 -7.17 0.47
CA LYS A 498 11.86 -5.82 0.58
C LYS A 498 10.86 -5.72 1.72
N VAL A 499 9.92 -6.66 1.82
CA VAL A 499 8.91 -6.73 2.89
C VAL A 499 9.58 -6.79 4.27
N THR A 500 10.51 -7.73 4.45
CA THR A 500 11.21 -7.92 5.74
C THR A 500 12.06 -6.70 6.12
N ARG A 501 12.74 -6.08 5.16
CA ARG A 501 13.55 -4.88 5.35
C ARG A 501 12.71 -3.68 5.73
N VAL A 502 11.70 -3.35 4.94
CA VAL A 502 10.80 -2.20 5.16
C VAL A 502 10.07 -2.31 6.49
N ALA A 503 9.60 -3.51 6.85
CA ALA A 503 8.97 -3.75 8.13
C ALA A 503 9.87 -3.39 9.31
N LEU A 504 11.15 -3.77 9.28
CA LEU A 504 12.11 -3.45 10.34
C LEU A 504 12.47 -1.96 10.36
N GLU A 505 12.71 -1.35 9.19
CA GLU A 505 13.07 0.07 9.08
C GLU A 505 11.95 0.98 9.62
N ASN A 506 10.70 0.75 9.21
CA ASN A 506 9.55 1.53 9.66
C ASN A 506 9.29 1.33 11.16
N ALA A 507 9.37 0.08 11.64
CA ALA A 507 9.23 -0.24 13.06
C ALA A 507 10.25 0.49 13.92
N ALA A 508 11.52 0.45 13.54
CA ALA A 508 12.60 1.10 14.27
C ALA A 508 12.52 2.63 14.23
N SER A 509 12.12 3.19 13.09
CA SER A 509 11.94 4.64 12.92
C SER A 509 10.93 5.19 13.91
N VAL A 510 9.72 4.62 13.94
CA VAL A 510 8.64 5.08 14.84
C VAL A 510 8.95 4.74 16.29
N ALA A 511 9.47 3.55 16.57
CA ALA A 511 9.89 3.18 17.93
C ALA A 511 10.97 4.13 18.46
N GLY A 512 11.95 4.51 17.64
CA GLY A 512 12.98 5.50 18.00
C GLY A 512 12.40 6.88 18.36
N MET A 513 11.35 7.32 17.67
CA MET A 513 10.64 8.57 18.02
C MET A 513 9.91 8.44 19.36
N ILE A 514 9.20 7.33 19.59
CA ILE A 514 8.51 7.08 20.88
C ILE A 514 9.51 7.06 22.03
N LEU A 515 10.65 6.40 21.89
CA LEU A 515 11.67 6.29 22.94
C LEU A 515 12.29 7.64 23.30
N THR A 516 12.40 8.56 22.35
CA THR A 516 12.96 9.91 22.56
C THR A 516 11.91 10.95 22.96
N THR A 517 10.63 10.55 23.08
CA THR A 517 9.54 11.44 23.51
C THR A 517 9.58 11.63 25.02
N GLU A 518 9.50 12.89 25.47
CA GLU A 518 9.46 13.30 26.86
C GLU A 518 8.12 13.91 27.25
N CYS A 519 7.41 14.50 26.29
CA CYS A 519 6.17 15.21 26.52
C CYS A 519 5.15 14.86 25.44
N ALA A 520 3.90 14.69 25.82
CA ALA A 520 2.77 14.50 24.91
C ALA A 520 1.71 15.59 25.12
N LEU A 521 1.22 16.16 24.04
CA LEU A 521 0.14 17.14 24.04
C LEU A 521 -1.11 16.52 23.39
N VAL A 522 -2.12 16.27 24.20
CA VAL A 522 -3.37 15.65 23.74
C VAL A 522 -4.55 16.62 23.87
N ASP A 523 -5.52 16.51 22.99
CA ASP A 523 -6.75 17.29 23.07
C ASP A 523 -7.59 16.86 24.28
N ILE A 524 -8.14 17.83 25.01
CA ILE A 524 -9.13 17.56 26.06
C ILE A 524 -10.48 17.37 25.34
N LYS A 525 -11.07 16.16 25.46
CA LYS A 525 -12.45 15.95 25.01
C LYS A 525 -13.38 16.78 25.91
N GLU A 526 -14.07 17.76 25.34
CA GLU A 526 -15.18 18.40 26.03
C GLU A 526 -16.28 17.36 26.21
N GLU A 527 -16.64 17.06 27.45
CA GLU A 527 -17.86 16.33 27.74
C GLU A 527 -19.00 17.18 27.19
N ASN A 528 -19.73 16.67 26.19
CA ASN A 528 -20.95 17.34 25.71
C ASN A 528 -21.82 17.67 26.92
N PRO A 529 -22.15 18.96 27.18
CA PRO A 529 -23.05 19.29 28.26
C PRO A 529 -24.34 18.51 28.04
N ALA A 530 -24.82 17.85 29.09
CA ALA A 530 -26.10 17.13 29.05
C ALA A 530 -27.16 18.02 28.39
N PRO A 531 -28.03 17.50 27.51
CA PRO A 531 -29.08 18.31 26.89
C PRO A 531 -29.87 18.99 27.97
N MET A 532 -29.94 20.33 27.94
CA MET A 532 -30.75 21.10 28.86
C MET A 532 -32.18 20.55 28.80
N PRO A 533 -32.81 20.26 29.95
CA PRO A 533 -34.20 19.85 29.97
C PRO A 533 -35.02 20.93 29.28
N PRO A 534 -36.05 20.57 28.48
CA PRO A 534 -36.86 21.54 27.79
C PRO A 534 -37.49 22.49 28.82
N MET A 535 -37.18 23.79 28.70
CA MET A 535 -37.86 24.82 29.50
C MET A 535 -39.38 24.67 29.27
N GLY A 536 -40.05 24.23 30.33
CA GLY A 536 -41.49 24.11 30.32
C GLY A 536 -42.12 25.44 29.94
N GLY A 537 -42.89 25.45 28.86
CA GLY A 537 -43.65 26.59 28.42
C GLY A 537 -44.61 27.03 29.52
N GLY A 538 -44.32 28.17 30.15
CA GLY A 538 -45.21 28.84 31.05
C GLY A 538 -46.50 29.24 30.32
N GLY A 539 -47.61 28.59 30.66
CA GLY A 539 -48.92 28.97 30.16
C GLY A 539 -49.27 30.40 30.55
N MET A 540 -49.66 31.22 29.62
CA MET A 540 -50.30 32.50 29.89
C MET A 540 -51.63 32.26 30.60
N PRO A 541 -51.93 32.97 31.71
CA PRO A 541 -53.31 33.00 32.27
C PRO A 541 -54.19 33.84 31.33
N GLY A 542 -55.30 33.29 30.97
CA GLY A 542 -56.31 33.99 30.16
C GLY A 542 -56.83 35.23 30.89
N MET A 543 -57.04 36.31 30.12
CA MET A 543 -57.91 37.40 30.48
C MET A 543 -59.17 37.26 29.70
N MET A 544 -60.25 37.34 30.50
CA MET A 544 -61.62 37.55 30.02
C MET A 544 -61.73 38.82 29.21
#